data_16160dd535ef12d676f7ffe1f65ab1d6
#
_entry.id   16160dd535ef12d676f7ffe1f65ab1d6
#
_cell.length_a   1.000
_cell.length_b   1.000
_cell.length_c   1.000
_cell.angle_alpha   90.00
_cell.angle_beta   90.00
_cell.angle_gamma   90.00
#
_symmetry.space_group_name_H-M   'P 1'
#
loop_
_entity.id
_entity.type
_entity.pdbx_description
1 polymer ?
#
loop_
_entity_poly.entity_id
_entity_poly.type
_entity_poly.pdbx_seq_one_letter_code
_entity_poly.pdbx_strand_id
1 'polypeptide(L)'
;RIVDVWVERAPDTLFNGQDCYVLKRHNDVTLIPSKSNNESWKANVRYKVMHSYNTYALFIEKHTGLPVYWSYTNSGDQDGRKIPGNRNTEFLENMELKDIPDSCFYPAQADKIRYVASFDEFVQEVKVGDEAPAYELTDVMTGKVYSNASLQGKIVVMQFTSTGCVGCVLAQPWMNKLYDRWKEQPELVFLCAGLLSEKDAKIQVEKYEFAYPMTTCNQAFFWSFGVQAIPSYYVIGKDNQVLARPQSHIGLKNFLDSYFNK
;
A
#
# COMPACT_ATOMS: atom_id res chain seq x y z
N ARG A 1 -14.36 -12.52 -8.53
CA ARG A 1 -13.01 -12.31 -9.08
C ARG A 1 -12.64 -13.52 -9.91
N ILE A 2 -12.30 -13.31 -11.18
CA ILE A 2 -11.72 -14.31 -12.07
C ILE A 2 -10.29 -13.86 -12.34
N VAL A 3 -9.35 -14.78 -12.29
CA VAL A 3 -7.93 -14.49 -12.51
C VAL A 3 -7.39 -15.50 -13.51
N ASP A 4 -6.92 -15.00 -14.64
CA ASP A 4 -6.26 -15.79 -15.67
C ASP A 4 -4.77 -15.45 -15.67
N VAL A 5 -3.93 -16.47 -15.51
CA VAL A 5 -2.47 -16.33 -15.52
C VAL A 5 -1.88 -17.29 -16.53
N TRP A 6 -1.09 -16.74 -17.46
CA TRP A 6 -0.34 -17.57 -18.41
C TRP A 6 1.03 -16.95 -18.70
N VAL A 7 1.91 -17.80 -19.18
CA VAL A 7 3.25 -17.40 -19.62
C VAL A 7 3.41 -17.79 -21.09
N GLU A 8 3.97 -16.88 -21.86
CA GLU A 8 4.30 -17.12 -23.27
C GLU A 8 5.78 -16.79 -23.55
N ARG A 9 6.35 -17.47 -24.50
CA ARG A 9 7.59 -17.05 -25.13
C ARG A 9 7.22 -16.18 -26.34
N ALA A 10 7.50 -14.88 -26.22
CA ALA A 10 7.35 -13.96 -27.33
C ALA A 10 8.49 -14.16 -28.36
N PRO A 11 8.37 -13.63 -29.58
CA PRO A 11 9.45 -13.66 -30.57
C PRO A 11 10.73 -13.08 -30.00
N ASP A 12 11.85 -13.70 -30.36
CA ASP A 12 13.18 -13.21 -30.02
C ASP A 12 13.38 -11.80 -30.59
N THR A 13 14.11 -10.96 -29.87
CA THR A 13 14.29 -9.57 -30.26
C THR A 13 15.71 -9.09 -30.01
N LEU A 14 16.12 -8.06 -30.74
CA LEU A 14 17.32 -7.29 -30.45
C LEU A 14 16.97 -6.19 -29.43
N PHE A 15 17.66 -6.21 -28.31
CA PHE A 15 17.52 -5.20 -27.28
C PHE A 15 18.90 -4.62 -26.96
N ASN A 16 19.08 -3.31 -27.19
CA ASN A 16 20.38 -2.63 -27.08
C ASN A 16 21.51 -3.34 -27.82
N GLY A 17 21.23 -3.92 -29.00
CA GLY A 17 22.22 -4.67 -29.81
C GLY A 17 22.47 -6.11 -29.36
N GLN A 18 21.82 -6.58 -28.30
CA GLN A 18 21.92 -7.93 -27.77
C GLN A 18 20.73 -8.78 -28.25
N ASP A 19 20.99 -9.99 -28.71
CA ASP A 19 19.94 -10.94 -29.11
C ASP A 19 19.33 -11.59 -27.86
N CYS A 20 18.05 -11.40 -27.66
CA CYS A 20 17.36 -11.78 -26.42
C CYS A 20 16.19 -12.74 -26.66
N TYR A 21 16.05 -13.70 -25.74
CA TYR A 21 14.80 -14.37 -25.48
C TYR A 21 13.85 -13.42 -24.75
N VAL A 22 12.56 -13.47 -25.11
CA VAL A 22 11.53 -12.68 -24.45
C VAL A 22 10.49 -13.60 -23.82
N LEU A 23 10.40 -13.55 -22.50
CA LEU A 23 9.37 -14.23 -21.73
C LEU A 23 8.36 -13.22 -21.26
N LYS A 24 7.07 -13.49 -21.46
CA LYS A 24 5.98 -12.67 -20.94
C LYS A 24 5.09 -13.48 -20.01
N ARG A 25 4.77 -12.91 -18.89
CA ARG A 25 3.74 -13.41 -17.97
C ARG A 25 2.58 -12.43 -17.98
N HIS A 26 1.41 -12.94 -18.23
CA HIS A 26 0.16 -12.21 -18.18
C HIS A 26 -0.61 -12.59 -16.91
N ASN A 27 -1.24 -11.62 -16.29
CA ASN A 27 -2.10 -11.81 -15.14
C ASN A 27 -3.33 -10.91 -15.32
N ASP A 28 -4.37 -11.46 -15.89
CA ASP A 28 -5.60 -10.75 -16.17
C ASP A 28 -6.61 -11.00 -15.05
N VAL A 29 -7.17 -9.94 -14.54
CA VAL A 29 -8.12 -9.99 -13.43
C VAL A 29 -9.43 -9.36 -13.84
N THR A 30 -10.49 -10.13 -13.76
CA THR A 30 -11.86 -9.64 -13.94
C THR A 30 -12.54 -9.54 -12.58
N LEU A 31 -12.96 -8.32 -12.25
CA LEU A 31 -13.73 -8.03 -11.04
C LEU A 31 -15.19 -7.79 -11.45
N ILE A 32 -16.06 -8.67 -10.98
CA ILE A 32 -17.51 -8.50 -11.07
C ILE A 32 -17.97 -8.22 -9.64
N PRO A 33 -18.57 -7.04 -9.37
CA PRO A 33 -19.11 -6.76 -8.05
C PRO A 33 -20.13 -7.83 -7.67
N SER A 34 -19.89 -8.55 -6.58
CA SER A 34 -20.90 -9.47 -6.07
C SER A 34 -22.11 -8.68 -5.62
N LYS A 35 -23.31 -9.29 -5.73
CA LYS A 35 -24.52 -8.77 -5.09
C LYS A 35 -24.36 -8.91 -3.58
N SER A 36 -23.50 -8.09 -2.98
CA SER A 36 -23.36 -8.01 -1.54
C SER A 36 -24.66 -7.42 -0.96
N ASN A 37 -25.17 -8.01 0.12
CA ASN A 37 -26.28 -7.44 0.88
C ASN A 37 -25.87 -6.19 1.66
N ASN A 38 -24.59 -5.82 1.58
CA ASN A 38 -24.07 -4.61 2.22
C ASN A 38 -24.36 -3.40 1.34
N GLU A 39 -25.35 -2.60 1.72
CA GLU A 39 -25.80 -1.40 1.01
C GLU A 39 -24.70 -0.35 0.85
N SER A 40 -23.76 -0.27 1.80
CA SER A 40 -22.63 0.65 1.72
C SER A 40 -21.67 0.32 0.58
N TRP A 41 -21.57 -0.95 0.22
CA TRP A 41 -20.76 -1.41 -0.92
C TRP A 41 -21.44 -1.05 -2.25
N LYS A 42 -22.76 -1.23 -2.35
CA LYS A 42 -23.55 -0.90 -3.56
C LYS A 42 -23.48 0.60 -3.88
N ALA A 43 -23.42 1.46 -2.89
CA ALA A 43 -23.38 2.91 -3.08
C ALA A 43 -22.03 3.40 -3.65
N ASN A 44 -20.95 2.64 -3.51
CA ASN A 44 -19.60 3.03 -3.92
C ASN A 44 -19.09 2.32 -5.18
N VAL A 45 -19.72 1.24 -5.61
CA VAL A 45 -19.33 0.51 -6.82
C VAL A 45 -20.01 1.15 -8.03
N ARG A 46 -19.21 1.87 -8.83
CA ARG A 46 -19.66 2.58 -10.03
C ARG A 46 -19.43 1.80 -11.32
N TYR A 47 -19.18 0.50 -11.23
CA TYR A 47 -18.93 -0.34 -12.40
C TYR A 47 -19.69 -1.67 -12.29
N LYS A 48 -20.05 -2.23 -13.46
CA LYS A 48 -20.64 -3.57 -13.58
C LYS A 48 -19.55 -4.63 -13.71
N VAL A 49 -18.52 -4.32 -14.50
CA VAL A 49 -17.34 -5.15 -14.73
C VAL A 49 -16.11 -4.28 -14.82
N MET A 50 -15.04 -4.72 -14.20
CA MET A 50 -13.72 -4.10 -14.34
C MET A 50 -12.71 -5.17 -14.74
N HIS A 51 -11.97 -4.93 -15.80
CA HIS A 51 -10.85 -5.76 -16.23
C HIS A 51 -9.53 -5.05 -15.95
N SER A 52 -8.56 -5.80 -15.45
CA SER A 52 -7.18 -5.36 -15.24
C SER A 52 -6.26 -6.33 -15.95
N TYR A 53 -5.47 -5.82 -16.87
CA TYR A 53 -4.52 -6.57 -17.69
C TYR A 53 -3.12 -6.22 -17.24
N ASN A 54 -2.39 -7.20 -16.73
CA ASN A 54 -1.04 -7.01 -16.21
C ASN A 54 -0.08 -7.88 -17.00
N THR A 55 0.93 -7.28 -17.61
CA THR A 55 1.95 -7.99 -18.38
C THR A 55 3.32 -7.71 -17.78
N TYR A 56 4.04 -8.75 -17.46
CA TYR A 56 5.45 -8.73 -17.09
C TYR A 56 6.23 -9.26 -18.28
N ALA A 57 7.26 -8.55 -18.74
CA ALA A 57 8.16 -9.02 -19.78
C ALA A 57 9.60 -9.05 -19.25
N LEU A 58 10.28 -10.17 -19.48
CA LEU A 58 11.68 -10.40 -19.13
C LEU A 58 12.47 -10.67 -20.41
N PHE A 59 13.54 -9.92 -20.61
CA PHE A 59 14.46 -10.10 -21.74
C PHE A 59 15.75 -10.72 -21.20
N ILE A 60 16.11 -11.87 -21.77
CA ILE A 60 17.27 -12.66 -21.37
C ILE A 60 18.24 -12.66 -22.56
N GLU A 61 19.43 -12.13 -22.38
CA GLU A 61 20.49 -12.15 -23.39
C GLU A 61 20.90 -13.61 -23.66
N LYS A 62 20.94 -14.00 -24.95
CA LYS A 62 21.08 -15.41 -25.33
C LYS A 62 22.47 -15.99 -25.08
N HIS A 63 23.51 -15.18 -25.16
CA HIS A 63 24.88 -15.64 -25.00
C HIS A 63 25.22 -15.90 -23.53
N THR A 64 24.84 -14.97 -22.66
CA THR A 64 25.13 -15.04 -21.21
C THR A 64 24.05 -15.74 -20.41
N GLY A 65 22.82 -15.81 -20.92
CA GLY A 65 21.65 -16.26 -20.18
C GLY A 65 21.20 -15.29 -19.08
N LEU A 66 21.74 -14.07 -19.06
CA LEU A 66 21.42 -13.08 -18.04
C LEU A 66 20.23 -12.22 -18.44
N PRO A 67 19.38 -11.83 -17.49
CA PRO A 67 18.33 -10.86 -17.74
C PRO A 67 18.96 -9.47 -17.98
N VAL A 68 18.53 -8.77 -19.02
CA VAL A 68 19.03 -7.43 -19.37
C VAL A 68 17.98 -6.35 -19.27
N TYR A 69 16.70 -6.76 -19.24
CA TYR A 69 15.59 -5.83 -19.13
C TYR A 69 14.35 -6.53 -18.58
N TRP A 70 13.62 -5.85 -17.74
CA TRP A 70 12.25 -6.25 -17.45
C TRP A 70 11.30 -5.05 -17.48
N SER A 71 10.04 -5.34 -17.75
CA SER A 71 8.99 -4.36 -17.70
C SER A 71 7.72 -4.95 -17.10
N TYR A 72 7.00 -4.09 -16.40
CA TYR A 72 5.64 -4.33 -15.97
C TYR A 72 4.74 -3.29 -16.62
N THR A 73 3.71 -3.75 -17.30
CA THR A 73 2.66 -2.89 -17.83
C THR A 73 1.34 -3.31 -17.26
N ASN A 74 0.55 -2.36 -16.83
CA ASN A 74 -0.84 -2.58 -16.54
C ASN A 74 -1.73 -1.72 -17.43
N SER A 75 -2.92 -2.20 -17.70
CA SER A 75 -3.99 -1.48 -18.35
C SER A 75 -5.31 -2.08 -17.89
N GLY A 76 -6.41 -1.49 -18.28
CA GLY A 76 -7.69 -2.04 -17.91
C GLY A 76 -8.84 -1.40 -18.65
N ASP A 77 -10.03 -1.87 -18.35
CA ASP A 77 -11.27 -1.21 -18.70
C ASP A 77 -12.29 -1.34 -17.58
N GLN A 78 -13.19 -0.38 -17.55
CA GLN A 78 -14.33 -0.36 -16.65
C GLN A 78 -15.57 -0.18 -17.49
N ASP A 79 -16.43 -1.18 -17.52
CA ASP A 79 -17.66 -1.18 -18.34
C ASP A 79 -17.39 -0.84 -19.82
N GLY A 80 -16.27 -1.36 -20.37
CA GLY A 80 -15.82 -1.13 -21.74
C GLY A 80 -15.09 0.21 -21.99
N ARG A 81 -14.90 1.04 -20.96
CA ARG A 81 -14.07 2.26 -21.07
C ARG A 81 -12.65 1.95 -20.67
N LYS A 82 -11.70 2.21 -21.56
CA LYS A 82 -10.29 2.02 -21.30
C LYS A 82 -9.80 2.89 -20.13
N ILE A 83 -9.11 2.28 -19.20
CA ILE A 83 -8.39 2.96 -18.11
C ILE A 83 -6.93 3.05 -18.54
N PRO A 84 -6.31 4.24 -18.53
CA PRO A 84 -4.90 4.39 -18.81
C PRO A 84 -4.08 3.54 -17.84
N GLY A 85 -3.11 2.82 -18.38
CA GLY A 85 -2.21 1.99 -17.59
C GLY A 85 -0.87 2.67 -17.34
N ASN A 86 -0.08 2.07 -16.48
CA ASN A 86 1.30 2.45 -16.20
C ASN A 86 2.26 1.44 -16.81
N ARG A 87 3.46 1.90 -17.12
CA ARG A 87 4.59 1.07 -17.50
C ARG A 87 5.75 1.37 -16.56
N ASN A 88 6.21 0.35 -15.86
CA ASN A 88 7.47 0.39 -15.11
C ASN A 88 8.50 -0.44 -15.87
N THR A 89 9.72 0.06 -16.00
CA THR A 89 10.80 -0.60 -16.71
C THR A 89 12.08 -0.50 -15.90
N GLU A 90 12.86 -1.57 -15.90
CA GLU A 90 14.18 -1.60 -15.30
C GLU A 90 15.17 -2.18 -16.32
N PHE A 91 16.31 -1.53 -16.43
CA PHE A 91 17.45 -1.97 -17.22
C PHE A 91 18.47 -2.57 -16.26
N LEU A 92 18.98 -3.73 -16.62
CA LEU A 92 20.04 -4.40 -15.88
C LEU A 92 21.33 -4.19 -16.66
N GLU A 93 22.12 -3.24 -16.21
CA GLU A 93 23.38 -2.87 -16.84
C GLU A 93 24.57 -3.48 -16.07
N ASN A 94 25.63 -3.81 -16.80
CA ASN A 94 26.89 -4.29 -16.22
C ASN A 94 26.76 -5.52 -15.33
N MET A 95 25.86 -6.43 -15.69
CA MET A 95 25.78 -7.73 -15.02
C MET A 95 26.96 -8.59 -15.44
N GLU A 96 27.77 -8.98 -14.47
CA GLU A 96 28.87 -9.92 -14.62
C GLU A 96 28.62 -11.16 -13.80
N LEU A 97 28.80 -12.33 -14.41
CA LEU A 97 28.90 -13.58 -13.65
C LEU A 97 30.28 -13.62 -13.01
N LYS A 98 30.33 -13.29 -11.73
CA LYS A 98 31.52 -13.44 -10.90
C LYS A 98 31.22 -14.48 -9.83
N ASP A 99 32.27 -15.13 -9.33
CA ASP A 99 32.16 -15.86 -8.07
C ASP A 99 31.76 -14.86 -6.99
N ILE A 100 30.50 -14.90 -6.59
CA ILE A 100 29.97 -14.06 -5.52
C ILE A 100 30.33 -14.74 -4.21
N PRO A 101 31.19 -14.14 -3.35
CA PRO A 101 31.52 -14.75 -2.08
C PRO A 101 30.27 -14.96 -1.25
N ASP A 102 30.24 -16.07 -0.50
CA ASP A 102 29.11 -16.42 0.39
C ASP A 102 28.74 -15.26 1.33
N SER A 103 29.69 -14.42 1.70
CA SER A 103 29.46 -13.23 2.52
C SER A 103 28.48 -12.21 1.89
N CYS A 104 28.26 -12.25 0.58
CA CYS A 104 27.25 -11.42 -0.08
C CYS A 104 25.81 -11.91 0.20
N PHE A 105 25.67 -13.20 0.50
CA PHE A 105 24.38 -13.82 0.83
C PHE A 105 24.11 -13.86 2.33
N TYR A 106 25.16 -13.64 3.13
CA TYR A 106 25.08 -13.61 4.59
C TYR A 106 25.47 -12.21 5.06
N PRO A 107 24.50 -11.34 5.37
CA PRO A 107 24.81 -10.00 5.85
C PRO A 107 25.65 -10.06 7.13
N ALA A 108 26.54 -9.10 7.31
CA ALA A 108 27.46 -9.01 8.45
C ALA A 108 26.78 -9.01 9.85
N GLN A 109 25.45 -8.98 9.87
CA GLN A 109 24.62 -9.05 11.07
C GLN A 109 23.64 -10.24 10.99
N ALA A 110 24.10 -11.38 10.47
CA ALA A 110 23.28 -12.60 10.34
C ALA A 110 22.67 -13.06 11.67
N ASP A 111 23.32 -12.76 12.79
CA ASP A 111 22.83 -12.97 14.15
C ASP A 111 21.59 -12.14 14.49
N LYS A 112 21.37 -11.06 13.77
CA LYS A 112 20.19 -10.18 13.90
C LYS A 112 19.07 -10.50 12.92
N ILE A 113 19.28 -11.45 12.01
CA ILE A 113 18.26 -11.86 11.04
C ILE A 113 17.37 -12.91 11.69
N ARG A 114 16.11 -12.59 11.78
CA ARG A 114 15.08 -13.55 12.15
C ARG A 114 14.58 -14.27 10.89
N TYR A 115 14.80 -15.56 10.83
CA TYR A 115 14.17 -16.41 9.81
C TYR A 115 12.75 -16.75 10.24
N VAL A 116 11.79 -16.57 9.35
CA VAL A 116 10.39 -16.91 9.57
C VAL A 116 9.94 -17.92 8.51
N ALA A 117 9.09 -18.86 8.87
CA ALA A 117 8.62 -19.90 7.96
C ALA A 117 7.62 -19.37 6.92
N SER A 118 6.96 -18.26 7.24
CA SER A 118 5.99 -17.63 6.34
C SER A 118 5.96 -16.11 6.54
N PHE A 119 5.39 -15.41 5.56
CA PHE A 119 5.15 -13.97 5.67
C PHE A 119 4.20 -13.65 6.84
N ASP A 120 3.21 -14.49 7.09
CA ASP A 120 2.25 -14.31 8.20
C ASP A 120 2.90 -14.43 9.57
N GLU A 121 3.96 -15.23 9.68
CA GLU A 121 4.78 -15.30 10.89
C GLU A 121 5.60 -14.02 11.11
N PHE A 122 6.02 -13.37 10.03
CA PHE A 122 6.79 -12.13 10.07
C PHE A 122 5.91 -10.92 10.36
N VAL A 123 4.76 -10.83 9.71
CA VAL A 123 3.79 -9.74 9.87
C VAL A 123 2.72 -10.18 10.84
N GLN A 124 2.95 -9.92 12.13
CA GLN A 124 1.92 -10.17 13.13
C GLN A 124 0.76 -9.19 12.95
N GLU A 125 -0.43 -9.73 12.81
CA GLU A 125 -1.63 -8.92 12.71
C GLU A 125 -1.97 -8.31 14.08
N VAL A 126 -1.96 -6.98 14.17
CA VAL A 126 -2.42 -6.27 15.37
C VAL A 126 -3.95 -6.32 15.41
N LYS A 127 -4.49 -6.89 16.47
CA LYS A 127 -5.93 -7.13 16.64
C LYS A 127 -6.58 -6.09 17.55
N VAL A 128 -7.90 -6.03 17.51
CA VAL A 128 -8.66 -5.26 18.51
C VAL A 128 -8.41 -5.81 19.90
N GLY A 129 -8.04 -4.93 20.81
CA GLY A 129 -7.63 -5.26 22.19
C GLY A 129 -6.12 -5.40 22.39
N ASP A 130 -5.34 -5.51 21.31
CA ASP A 130 -3.88 -5.50 21.42
C ASP A 130 -3.36 -4.09 21.70
N GLU A 131 -2.18 -3.98 22.29
CA GLU A 131 -1.46 -2.72 22.42
C GLU A 131 -0.98 -2.27 21.04
N ALA A 132 -1.23 -1.00 20.70
CA ALA A 132 -0.72 -0.44 19.46
C ALA A 132 0.81 -0.37 19.48
N PRO A 133 1.49 -0.73 18.37
CA PRO A 133 2.94 -0.61 18.25
C PRO A 133 3.44 0.79 18.59
N ALA A 134 4.66 0.87 19.11
CA ALA A 134 5.31 2.15 19.38
C ALA A 134 5.53 2.94 18.09
N TYR A 135 5.27 4.24 18.15
CA TYR A 135 5.51 5.14 17.02
C TYR A 135 6.00 6.51 17.48
N GLU A 136 6.77 7.12 16.58
CA GLU A 136 7.12 8.53 16.60
C GLU A 136 7.05 9.02 15.15
N LEU A 137 6.08 9.89 14.86
CA LEU A 137 5.72 10.30 13.50
C LEU A 137 5.74 11.84 13.45
N THR A 138 6.43 12.38 12.45
CA THR A 138 6.54 13.84 12.27
C THR A 138 5.63 14.30 11.15
N ASP A 139 4.78 15.27 11.43
CA ASP A 139 3.96 15.94 10.42
C ASP A 139 4.83 16.70 9.42
N VAL A 140 4.68 16.39 8.17
CA VAL A 140 5.53 16.93 7.09
C VAL A 140 5.31 18.42 6.82
N MET A 141 4.19 18.99 7.25
CA MET A 141 3.87 20.40 7.04
C MET A 141 4.29 21.28 8.22
N THR A 142 4.11 20.79 9.44
CA THR A 142 4.32 21.61 10.65
C THR A 142 5.56 21.22 11.44
N GLY A 143 6.13 20.03 11.18
CA GLY A 143 7.23 19.48 11.97
C GLY A 143 6.82 18.99 13.36
N LYS A 144 5.52 19.01 13.69
CA LYS A 144 5.03 18.49 14.97
C LYS A 144 5.22 17.00 15.06
N VAL A 145 5.74 16.53 16.19
CA VAL A 145 5.96 15.10 16.47
C VAL A 145 4.76 14.53 17.23
N TYR A 146 4.29 13.36 16.78
CA TYR A 146 3.24 12.57 17.38
C TYR A 146 3.80 11.21 17.79
N SER A 147 3.62 10.82 19.04
CA SER A 147 4.06 9.54 19.57
C SER A 147 3.02 8.97 20.53
N ASN A 148 3.14 7.66 20.87
CA ASN A 148 2.28 7.05 21.88
C ASN A 148 2.30 7.89 23.18
N ALA A 149 3.49 8.37 23.60
CA ALA A 149 3.63 9.16 24.81
C ALA A 149 2.95 10.55 24.71
N SER A 150 3.13 11.25 23.57
CA SER A 150 2.53 12.58 23.36
C SER A 150 1.02 12.55 23.16
N LEU A 151 0.47 11.37 22.81
CA LEU A 151 -0.96 11.15 22.55
C LEU A 151 -1.62 10.31 23.64
N GLN A 152 -0.95 10.09 24.77
CA GLN A 152 -1.57 9.38 25.90
C GLN A 152 -2.84 10.11 26.37
N GLY A 153 -3.89 9.34 26.61
CA GLY A 153 -5.22 9.88 26.96
C GLY A 153 -6.02 10.41 25.76
N LYS A 154 -5.51 10.31 24.55
CA LYS A 154 -6.21 10.63 23.31
C LYS A 154 -6.69 9.38 22.60
N ILE A 155 -7.72 9.54 21.78
CA ILE A 155 -8.13 8.55 20.79
C ILE A 155 -7.47 8.93 19.47
N VAL A 156 -6.77 8.00 18.83
CA VAL A 156 -6.04 8.26 17.61
C VAL A 156 -6.68 7.49 16.46
N VAL A 157 -7.13 8.20 15.44
CA VAL A 157 -7.48 7.62 14.14
C VAL A 157 -6.23 7.67 13.27
N MET A 158 -5.68 6.51 12.97
CA MET A 158 -4.50 6.37 12.11
C MET A 158 -4.92 5.78 10.76
N GLN A 159 -4.69 6.52 9.68
CA GLN A 159 -4.84 6.07 8.30
C GLN A 159 -3.48 5.71 7.73
N PHE A 160 -3.37 4.57 7.05
CA PHE A 160 -2.19 4.16 6.32
C PHE A 160 -2.37 4.40 4.82
N THR A 161 -1.35 5.01 4.18
CA THR A 161 -1.34 5.35 2.75
C THR A 161 0.04 5.15 2.13
N SER A 162 0.14 5.15 0.80
CA SER A 162 1.42 5.19 0.10
C SER A 162 1.31 5.90 -1.26
N THR A 163 2.45 6.11 -1.91
CA THR A 163 2.50 6.64 -3.28
C THR A 163 1.75 5.71 -4.24
N GLY A 164 0.95 6.31 -5.13
CA GLY A 164 0.21 5.56 -6.17
C GLY A 164 -1.04 4.81 -5.68
N CYS A 165 -1.42 4.96 -4.42
CA CYS A 165 -2.62 4.33 -3.87
C CYS A 165 -3.90 5.04 -4.34
N VAL A 166 -4.49 4.54 -5.42
CA VAL A 166 -5.75 5.09 -5.97
C VAL A 166 -6.89 5.03 -4.94
N GLY A 167 -7.00 3.92 -4.20
CA GLY A 167 -8.03 3.78 -3.14
C GLY A 167 -7.89 4.82 -2.04
N CYS A 168 -6.64 5.18 -1.68
CA CYS A 168 -6.37 6.22 -0.68
C CYS A 168 -6.81 7.61 -1.18
N VAL A 169 -6.50 7.92 -2.44
CA VAL A 169 -6.91 9.18 -3.08
C VAL A 169 -8.44 9.29 -3.13
N LEU A 170 -9.13 8.23 -3.50
CA LEU A 170 -10.60 8.20 -3.55
C LEU A 170 -11.26 8.30 -2.17
N ALA A 171 -10.60 7.81 -1.13
CA ALA A 171 -11.08 7.90 0.23
C ALA A 171 -10.86 9.29 0.87
N GLN A 172 -9.88 10.06 0.37
CA GLN A 172 -9.44 11.31 1.03
C GLN A 172 -10.54 12.36 1.20
N PRO A 173 -11.42 12.65 0.23
CA PRO A 173 -12.51 13.62 0.43
C PRO A 173 -13.49 13.19 1.55
N TRP A 174 -13.67 11.89 1.72
CA TRP A 174 -14.50 11.34 2.81
C TRP A 174 -13.81 11.43 4.15
N MET A 175 -12.51 11.18 4.18
CA MET A 175 -11.69 11.33 5.38
C MET A 175 -11.64 12.78 5.85
N ASN A 176 -11.51 13.74 4.94
CA ASN A 176 -11.59 15.17 5.24
C ASN A 176 -12.94 15.54 5.88
N LYS A 177 -14.06 15.08 5.29
CA LYS A 177 -15.40 15.30 5.87
C LYS A 177 -15.54 14.66 7.26
N LEU A 178 -14.94 13.50 7.45
CA LEU A 178 -14.97 12.83 8.74
C LEU A 178 -14.14 13.59 9.78
N TYR A 179 -12.96 14.08 9.37
CA TYR A 179 -12.14 14.96 10.21
C TYR A 179 -12.88 16.24 10.56
N ASP A 180 -13.47 16.95 9.60
CA ASP A 180 -14.23 18.19 9.82
C ASP A 180 -15.38 17.99 10.81
N ARG A 181 -16.04 16.86 10.76
CA ARG A 181 -17.13 16.52 11.70
C ARG A 181 -16.64 16.36 13.13
N TRP A 182 -15.43 15.81 13.32
CA TRP A 182 -14.96 15.38 14.64
C TRP A 182 -13.75 16.18 15.15
N LYS A 183 -13.18 17.13 14.38
CA LYS A 183 -11.98 17.90 14.78
C LYS A 183 -12.14 18.71 16.06
N GLU A 184 -13.37 19.04 16.43
CA GLU A 184 -13.65 19.78 17.68
C GLU A 184 -13.71 18.87 18.93
N GLN A 185 -13.60 17.55 18.75
CA GLN A 185 -13.51 16.62 19.86
C GLN A 185 -12.10 16.67 20.46
N PRO A 186 -11.93 17.19 21.71
CA PRO A 186 -10.59 17.51 22.25
C PRO A 186 -9.75 16.25 22.53
N GLU A 187 -10.40 15.10 22.61
CA GLU A 187 -9.75 13.81 22.86
C GLU A 187 -9.44 13.01 21.58
N LEU A 188 -9.86 13.47 20.40
CA LEU A 188 -9.68 12.75 19.13
C LEU A 188 -8.60 13.40 18.29
N VAL A 189 -7.68 12.59 17.80
CA VAL A 189 -6.59 12.99 16.90
C VAL A 189 -6.63 12.14 15.64
N PHE A 190 -6.56 12.79 14.47
CA PHE A 190 -6.39 12.11 13.19
C PHE A 190 -4.93 12.21 12.75
N LEU A 191 -4.37 11.11 12.26
CA LEU A 191 -3.03 11.04 11.68
C LEU A 191 -3.07 10.21 10.39
N CYS A 192 -2.31 10.63 9.39
CA CYS A 192 -2.03 9.83 8.22
C CYS A 192 -0.57 9.38 8.24
N ALA A 193 -0.34 8.08 8.28
CA ALA A 193 0.98 7.46 8.19
C ALA A 193 1.24 7.03 6.74
N GLY A 194 2.13 7.74 6.06
CA GLY A 194 2.44 7.57 4.66
C GLY A 194 3.75 6.82 4.41
N LEU A 195 3.69 5.71 3.67
CA LEU A 195 4.87 5.04 3.14
C LEU A 195 5.31 5.77 1.85
N LEU A 196 5.94 6.92 2.02
CA LEU A 196 6.36 7.81 0.95
C LEU A 196 7.47 8.76 1.42
N SER A 197 8.16 9.39 0.48
CA SER A 197 9.14 10.43 0.82
C SER A 197 8.44 11.67 1.38
N GLU A 198 9.17 12.46 2.18
CA GLU A 198 8.64 13.73 2.69
C GLU A 198 8.20 14.68 1.56
N LYS A 199 8.96 14.71 0.45
CA LYS A 199 8.60 15.48 -0.75
C LYS A 199 7.26 15.04 -1.33
N ASP A 200 7.06 13.73 -1.49
CA ASP A 200 5.81 13.19 -2.04
C ASP A 200 4.64 13.38 -1.08
N ALA A 201 4.90 13.33 0.24
CA ALA A 201 3.91 13.62 1.26
C ALA A 201 3.39 15.05 1.16
N LYS A 202 4.29 16.04 1.05
CA LYS A 202 3.93 17.45 0.87
C LYS A 202 3.10 17.66 -0.40
N ILE A 203 3.52 17.04 -1.52
CA ILE A 203 2.76 17.08 -2.79
C ILE A 203 1.36 16.48 -2.61
N GLN A 204 1.24 15.35 -1.89
CA GLN A 204 -0.07 14.75 -1.65
C GLN A 204 -0.96 15.62 -0.76
N VAL A 205 -0.40 16.24 0.28
CA VAL A 205 -1.14 17.17 1.16
C VAL A 205 -1.76 18.30 0.35
N GLU A 206 -0.97 18.94 -0.49
CA GLU A 206 -1.45 20.06 -1.33
C GLU A 206 -2.44 19.59 -2.40
N LYS A 207 -2.09 18.52 -3.13
CA LYS A 207 -2.90 18.03 -4.27
C LYS A 207 -4.24 17.46 -3.86
N TYR A 208 -4.32 16.80 -2.71
CA TYR A 208 -5.53 16.12 -2.25
C TYR A 208 -6.14 16.77 -1.02
N GLU A 209 -5.67 18.00 -0.68
CA GLU A 209 -6.24 18.87 0.35
C GLU A 209 -6.40 18.15 1.71
N PHE A 210 -5.34 17.47 2.18
CA PHE A 210 -5.41 16.80 3.48
C PHE A 210 -5.75 17.77 4.60
N ALA A 211 -6.84 17.53 5.31
CA ALA A 211 -7.33 18.39 6.39
C ALA A 211 -6.70 18.05 7.77
N TYR A 212 -5.96 16.96 7.88
CA TYR A 212 -5.32 16.47 9.11
C TYR A 212 -3.86 16.09 8.87
N PRO A 213 -3.03 15.97 9.92
CA PRO A 213 -1.60 15.74 9.79
C PRO A 213 -1.22 14.56 8.92
N MET A 214 -0.33 14.79 7.95
CA MET A 214 0.32 13.80 7.14
C MET A 214 1.74 13.57 7.65
N THR A 215 2.07 12.34 7.95
CA THR A 215 3.39 11.93 8.40
C THR A 215 4.02 10.94 7.44
N THR A 216 5.33 10.77 7.50
CA THR A 216 6.03 9.71 6.77
C THR A 216 6.46 8.60 7.70
N CYS A 217 6.47 7.39 7.16
CA CYS A 217 6.96 6.22 7.87
C CYS A 217 7.65 5.25 6.90
N ASN A 218 8.29 4.23 7.43
CA ASN A 218 8.95 3.18 6.66
C ASN A 218 8.11 1.90 6.61
N GLN A 219 8.57 0.93 5.82
CA GLN A 219 7.90 -0.36 5.65
C GLN A 219 7.81 -1.16 6.97
N ALA A 220 8.81 -1.04 7.83
CA ALA A 220 8.81 -1.75 9.12
C ALA A 220 7.66 -1.25 10.03
N PHE A 221 7.32 0.04 9.95
CA PHE A 221 6.17 0.59 10.64
C PHE A 221 4.84 0.04 10.12
N PHE A 222 4.68 -0.12 8.80
CA PHE A 222 3.52 -0.79 8.23
C PHE A 222 3.39 -2.23 8.74
N TRP A 223 4.51 -2.96 8.76
CA TRP A 223 4.53 -4.34 9.24
C TRP A 223 4.25 -4.46 10.74
N SER A 224 4.73 -3.52 11.56
CA SER A 224 4.44 -3.54 13.00
C SER A 224 2.94 -3.43 13.30
N PHE A 225 2.16 -2.75 12.44
CA PHE A 225 0.71 -2.71 12.51
C PHE A 225 0.02 -3.85 11.75
N GLY A 226 0.76 -4.74 11.08
CA GLY A 226 0.19 -5.79 10.24
C GLY A 226 -0.54 -5.24 9.02
N VAL A 227 -0.13 -4.08 8.50
CA VAL A 227 -0.74 -3.46 7.31
C VAL A 227 -0.26 -4.17 6.05
N GLN A 228 -1.14 -4.93 5.41
CA GLN A 228 -0.89 -5.65 4.16
C GLN A 228 -1.57 -5.00 2.94
N ALA A 229 -2.55 -4.16 3.17
CA ALA A 229 -3.30 -3.45 2.12
C ALA A 229 -3.61 -2.02 2.57
N ILE A 230 -3.76 -1.12 1.62
CA ILE A 230 -4.08 0.30 1.85
C ILE A 230 -5.24 0.76 0.95
N PRO A 231 -6.04 1.72 1.41
CA PRO A 231 -6.00 2.35 2.72
C PRO A 231 -6.38 1.39 3.85
N SER A 232 -5.67 1.47 4.97
CA SER A 232 -6.02 0.79 6.23
C SER A 232 -6.27 1.82 7.31
N TYR A 233 -7.12 1.48 8.28
CA TYR A 233 -7.52 2.38 9.36
C TYR A 233 -7.41 1.66 10.70
N TYR A 234 -6.88 2.37 11.68
CA TYR A 234 -6.84 1.94 13.08
C TYR A 234 -7.43 3.02 13.96
N VAL A 235 -8.18 2.61 14.96
CA VAL A 235 -8.59 3.49 16.04
C VAL A 235 -7.92 2.99 17.32
N ILE A 236 -7.06 3.83 17.88
CA ILE A 236 -6.26 3.53 19.07
C ILE A 236 -6.88 4.30 20.24
N GLY A 237 -7.13 3.62 21.35
CA GLY A 237 -7.75 4.16 22.55
C GLY A 237 -6.80 5.00 23.41
N LYS A 238 -7.35 5.59 24.44
CA LYS A 238 -6.65 6.45 25.42
C LYS A 238 -5.56 5.71 26.20
N ASP A 239 -5.68 4.42 26.30
CA ASP A 239 -4.78 3.45 26.95
C ASP A 239 -3.79 2.79 25.99
N ASN A 240 -3.70 3.31 24.76
CA ASN A 240 -2.88 2.75 23.67
C ASN A 240 -3.34 1.38 23.16
N GLN A 241 -4.53 0.91 23.49
CA GLN A 241 -5.08 -0.32 22.90
C GLN A 241 -5.83 -0.04 21.61
N VAL A 242 -5.79 -0.97 20.67
CA VAL A 242 -6.55 -0.89 19.42
C VAL A 242 -8.03 -1.12 19.70
N LEU A 243 -8.84 -0.09 19.54
CA LEU A 243 -10.29 -0.14 19.73
C LEU A 243 -11.03 -0.67 18.52
N ALA A 244 -10.53 -0.38 17.33
CA ALA A 244 -11.13 -0.82 16.08
C ALA A 244 -10.11 -0.85 14.94
N ARG A 245 -10.38 -1.73 13.96
CA ARG A 245 -9.66 -1.84 12.70
C ARG A 245 -10.66 -1.82 11.54
N PRO A 246 -11.22 -0.64 11.22
CA PRO A 246 -12.24 -0.51 10.19
C PRO A 246 -11.68 -0.85 8.80
N GLN A 247 -12.43 -1.62 8.02
CA GLN A 247 -12.03 -2.05 6.68
C GLN A 247 -12.23 -0.95 5.60
N SER A 248 -12.84 0.17 5.97
CA SER A 248 -13.11 1.29 5.07
C SER A 248 -13.38 2.59 5.86
N HIS A 249 -13.32 3.73 5.16
CA HIS A 249 -13.73 5.02 5.73
C HIS A 249 -15.19 5.03 6.21
N ILE A 250 -16.06 4.22 5.60
CA ILE A 250 -17.46 4.06 6.05
C ILE A 250 -17.51 3.31 7.39
N GLY A 251 -16.74 2.21 7.50
CA GLY A 251 -16.62 1.48 8.77
C GLY A 251 -16.05 2.36 9.88
N LEU A 252 -15.05 3.20 9.56
CA LEU A 252 -14.49 4.17 10.48
C LEU A 252 -15.54 5.20 10.94
N LYS A 253 -16.31 5.75 10.00
CA LYS A 253 -17.42 6.68 10.30
C LYS A 253 -18.41 6.04 11.27
N ASN A 254 -18.85 4.82 10.97
CA ASN A 254 -19.84 4.11 11.81
C ASN A 254 -19.31 3.85 13.23
N PHE A 255 -18.02 3.50 13.33
CA PHE A 255 -17.38 3.33 14.63
C PHE A 255 -17.36 4.64 15.42
N LEU A 256 -16.91 5.74 14.83
CA LEU A 256 -16.84 7.04 15.51
C LEU A 256 -18.22 7.55 15.91
N ASP A 257 -19.21 7.41 15.01
CA ASP A 257 -20.59 7.77 15.32
C ASP A 257 -21.14 6.97 16.50
N SER A 258 -20.87 5.67 16.54
CA SER A 258 -21.30 4.81 17.67
C SER A 258 -20.53 5.08 18.96
N TYR A 259 -19.28 5.53 18.86
CA TYR A 259 -18.43 5.77 20.02
C TYR A 259 -18.76 7.10 20.72
N PHE A 260 -18.98 8.16 19.94
CA PHE A 260 -19.13 9.53 20.44
C PHE A 260 -20.60 10.01 20.58
N ASN A 261 -21.56 9.34 19.96
CA ASN A 261 -22.99 9.69 20.08
C ASN A 261 -23.74 8.80 21.10
N LYS A 262 -23.01 8.26 22.06
CA LYS A 262 -23.62 7.49 23.19
C LYS A 262 -24.23 8.39 24.24
#